data_f33c9170d8243c44bdd39fbf52d09fb3
#
_entry.id   f33c9170d8243c44bdd39fbf52d09fb3
#
_cell.length_a   1.000
_cell.length_b   1.000
_cell.length_c   1.000
_cell.angle_alpha   90.00
_cell.angle_beta   90.00
_cell.angle_gamma   90.00
#
_symmetry.space_group_name_H-M   'P 1'
#
loop_
_entity.id
_entity.type
_entity.pdbx_description
1 polymer ?
#
loop_
_entity_poly.entity_id
_entity_poly.type
_entity_poly.pdbx_seq_one_letter_code
_entity_poly.pdbx_strand_id
1 'polypeptide(L)'
;TRRDWGHSKDYVKGIWMILQYKKPEDFVLSTGKNYSIEDFIKKVFKILDLNWKNFVTTNNKNFLRPSEVRSLQGDSSKARKLLNWKPEYDLDALCNDMLLNDLKLYGMTLEQAKKIAKKLSKK
;
A
#
# COMPACT_ATOMS: atom_id res chain seq x y z
N THR A 1 -4.68 12.37 -5.93
CA THR A 1 -5.56 11.20 -5.73
C THR A 1 -5.20 10.50 -4.43
N ARG A 2 -6.19 10.22 -3.60
CA ARG A 2 -6.03 9.54 -2.31
C ARG A 2 -6.84 8.25 -2.29
N ARG A 3 -6.28 7.20 -1.73
CA ARG A 3 -6.91 5.87 -1.63
C ARG A 3 -6.72 5.28 -0.24
N ASP A 4 -7.62 4.40 0.13
CA ASP A 4 -7.49 3.52 1.29
C ASP A 4 -6.61 2.34 0.88
N TRP A 5 -5.34 2.39 1.29
CA TRP A 5 -4.34 1.38 0.95
C TRP A 5 -4.35 0.26 1.99
N GLY A 6 -4.57 -0.95 1.54
CA GLY A 6 -4.55 -2.12 2.42
C GLY A 6 -3.78 -3.28 1.82
N HIS A 7 -3.34 -4.17 2.68
CA HIS A 7 -2.59 -5.36 2.31
C HIS A 7 -3.52 -6.50 1.90
N SER A 8 -3.19 -7.20 0.82
CA SER A 8 -3.97 -8.33 0.31
C SER A 8 -4.16 -9.45 1.33
N LYS A 9 -3.18 -9.70 2.20
CA LYS A 9 -3.29 -10.68 3.28
C LYS A 9 -4.44 -10.37 4.24
N ASP A 10 -4.63 -9.10 4.59
CA ASP A 10 -5.75 -8.67 5.44
C ASP A 10 -7.09 -8.88 4.75
N TYR A 11 -7.17 -8.58 3.47
CA TYR A 11 -8.41 -8.73 2.71
C TYR A 11 -8.78 -10.19 2.47
N VAL A 12 -7.81 -11.04 2.14
CA VAL A 12 -8.05 -12.50 1.98
C VAL A 12 -8.54 -13.10 3.29
N LYS A 13 -7.93 -12.72 4.42
CA LYS A 13 -8.40 -13.14 5.76
C LYS A 13 -9.84 -12.68 6.01
N GLY A 14 -10.15 -11.42 5.66
CA GLY A 14 -11.51 -10.88 5.79
C GLY A 14 -12.52 -11.62 4.93
N ILE A 15 -12.19 -11.96 3.68
CA ILE A 15 -13.04 -12.74 2.78
C ILE A 15 -13.34 -14.11 3.40
N TRP A 16 -12.33 -14.80 3.94
CA TRP A 16 -12.51 -16.07 4.62
C TRP A 16 -13.45 -15.92 5.83
N MET A 17 -13.29 -14.88 6.64
CA MET A 17 -14.15 -14.61 7.80
C MET A 17 -15.59 -14.32 7.41
N ILE A 18 -15.82 -13.62 6.29
CA ILE A 18 -17.15 -13.40 5.74
C ILE A 18 -17.83 -14.73 5.39
N LEU A 19 -17.10 -15.67 4.78
CA LEU A 19 -17.60 -16.99 4.43
C LEU A 19 -17.94 -17.84 5.68
N GLN A 20 -17.28 -17.59 6.82
CA GLN A 20 -17.55 -18.27 8.09
C GLN A 20 -18.68 -17.62 8.89
N TYR A 21 -19.15 -16.46 8.46
CA TYR A 21 -20.23 -15.76 9.18
C TYR A 21 -21.56 -16.53 9.10
N LYS A 22 -22.36 -16.44 10.15
CA LYS A 22 -23.57 -17.24 10.35
C LYS A 22 -24.66 -17.05 9.28
N LYS A 23 -24.62 -15.96 8.53
CA LYS A 23 -25.58 -15.65 7.45
C LYS A 23 -24.92 -14.82 6.37
N PRO A 24 -25.41 -14.86 5.11
CA PRO A 24 -24.92 -13.99 4.05
C PRO A 24 -25.20 -12.52 4.37
N GLU A 25 -24.16 -11.70 4.37
CA GLU A 25 -24.26 -10.24 4.54
C GLU A 25 -23.15 -9.54 3.76
N ASP A 26 -23.37 -8.27 3.45
CA ASP A 26 -22.39 -7.42 2.82
C ASP A 26 -21.46 -6.78 3.86
N PHE A 27 -20.17 -6.82 3.61
CA PHE A 27 -19.15 -6.22 4.46
C PHE A 27 -18.19 -5.37 3.64
N VAL A 28 -17.79 -4.25 4.20
CA VAL A 28 -16.67 -3.44 3.67
C VAL A 28 -15.40 -3.83 4.42
N LEU A 29 -14.36 -4.20 3.67
CA LEU A 29 -13.02 -4.43 4.19
C LEU A 29 -12.14 -3.24 3.77
N SER A 30 -11.66 -2.48 4.72
CA SER A 30 -10.87 -1.28 4.50
C SER A 30 -10.02 -0.96 5.70
N THR A 31 -8.96 -0.16 5.50
CA THR A 31 -8.12 0.28 6.62
C THR A 31 -8.74 1.45 7.40
N GLY A 32 -9.65 2.18 6.77
CA GLY A 32 -10.24 3.39 7.34
C GLY A 32 -9.31 4.60 7.31
N LYS A 33 -8.19 4.50 6.59
CA LYS A 33 -7.22 5.60 6.40
C LYS A 33 -6.94 5.77 4.92
N ASN A 34 -6.81 7.00 4.48
CA ASN A 34 -6.43 7.26 3.10
C ASN A 34 -5.11 8.02 2.98
N TYR A 35 -4.36 7.68 1.97
CA TYR A 35 -3.07 8.28 1.65
C TYR A 35 -3.01 8.61 0.16
N SER A 36 -2.22 9.62 -0.18
CA SER A 36 -1.95 9.95 -1.57
C SER A 36 -0.98 8.94 -2.19
N ILE A 37 -0.95 8.88 -3.52
CA ILE A 37 0.09 8.14 -4.26
C ILE A 37 1.48 8.70 -3.91
N GLU A 38 1.59 10.01 -3.71
CA GLU A 38 2.83 10.66 -3.30
C GLU A 38 3.30 10.16 -1.92
N ASP A 39 2.39 10.00 -0.95
CA ASP A 39 2.73 9.46 0.37
C ASP A 39 3.29 8.03 0.26
N PHE A 40 2.68 7.21 -0.60
CA PHE A 40 3.15 5.85 -0.87
C PHE A 40 4.58 5.86 -1.46
N ILE A 41 4.80 6.66 -2.50
CA ILE A 41 6.11 6.81 -3.16
C ILE A 41 7.17 7.27 -2.15
N LYS A 42 6.88 8.31 -1.37
CA LYS A 42 7.80 8.82 -0.34
C LYS A 42 8.22 7.74 0.65
N LYS A 43 7.27 6.93 1.11
CA LYS A 43 7.54 5.85 2.06
C LYS A 43 8.46 4.78 1.47
N VAL A 44 8.19 4.31 0.26
CA VAL A 44 9.02 3.31 -0.40
C VAL A 44 10.45 3.82 -0.62
N PHE A 45 10.61 5.01 -1.18
CA PHE A 45 11.93 5.60 -1.44
C PHE A 45 12.71 5.88 -0.16
N LYS A 46 12.00 6.26 0.92
CA LYS A 46 12.61 6.47 2.24
C LYS A 46 13.25 5.19 2.81
N ILE A 47 12.66 4.02 2.58
CA ILE A 47 13.22 2.74 3.04
C ILE A 47 14.62 2.51 2.43
N LEU A 48 14.84 3.00 1.22
CA LEU A 48 16.12 2.90 0.49
C LEU A 48 17.03 4.13 0.67
N ASP A 49 16.65 5.09 1.50
CA ASP A 49 17.35 6.37 1.67
C ASP A 49 17.54 7.14 0.35
N LEU A 50 16.56 7.04 -0.55
CA LEU A 50 16.53 7.73 -1.84
C LEU A 50 15.58 8.93 -1.84
N ASN A 51 15.99 9.99 -2.54
CA ASN A 51 15.09 11.09 -2.83
C ASN A 51 14.22 10.75 -4.05
N TRP A 52 12.94 10.47 -3.83
CA TRP A 52 12.00 10.07 -4.87
C TRP A 52 11.90 11.06 -6.05
N LYS A 53 12.13 12.36 -5.80
CA LYS A 53 12.05 13.40 -6.85
C LYS A 53 13.05 13.21 -7.98
N ASN A 54 14.15 12.50 -7.71
CA ASN A 54 15.19 12.22 -8.72
C ASN A 54 14.78 11.08 -9.67
N PHE A 55 13.76 10.30 -9.33
CA PHE A 55 13.36 9.08 -10.04
C PHE A 55 11.94 9.09 -10.57
N VAL A 56 11.09 10.01 -10.09
CA VAL A 56 9.68 10.05 -10.42
C VAL A 56 9.33 11.34 -11.13
N THR A 57 8.79 11.20 -12.33
CA THR A 57 8.23 12.32 -13.09
C THR A 57 6.73 12.43 -12.83
N THR A 58 6.25 13.64 -12.68
CA THR A 58 4.82 13.95 -12.46
C THR A 58 4.25 14.71 -13.64
N ASN A 59 2.91 14.81 -13.68
CA ASN A 59 2.19 15.60 -14.69
C ASN A 59 2.32 15.13 -16.14
N ASN A 60 2.61 13.85 -16.37
CA ASN A 60 2.55 13.30 -17.71
C ASN A 60 1.09 13.19 -18.17
N LYS A 61 0.72 14.01 -19.16
CA LYS A 61 -0.65 14.08 -19.69
C LYS A 61 -1.19 12.74 -20.20
N ASN A 62 -0.31 11.85 -20.66
CA ASN A 62 -0.69 10.53 -21.17
C ASN A 62 -1.26 9.59 -20.10
N PHE A 63 -0.99 9.87 -18.82
CA PHE A 63 -1.47 9.07 -17.69
C PHE A 63 -2.61 9.74 -16.90
N LEU A 64 -3.05 10.92 -17.31
CA LEU A 64 -4.18 11.61 -16.68
C LEU A 64 -5.49 10.97 -17.13
N ARG A 65 -6.31 10.56 -16.16
CA ARG A 65 -7.65 10.06 -16.42
C ARG A 65 -8.61 11.24 -16.62
N PRO A 66 -9.53 11.18 -17.60
CA PRO A 66 -10.53 12.23 -17.81
C PRO A 66 -11.42 12.47 -16.59
N SER A 67 -11.72 11.39 -15.83
CA SER A 67 -12.49 11.46 -14.59
C SER A 67 -11.75 10.67 -13.52
N GLU A 68 -11.51 11.31 -12.39
CA GLU A 68 -10.77 10.71 -11.27
C GLU A 68 -11.47 11.04 -9.95
N VAL A 69 -11.74 10.01 -9.16
CA VAL A 69 -12.22 10.18 -7.80
C VAL A 69 -11.06 10.66 -6.93
N ARG A 70 -11.18 11.86 -6.39
CA ARG A 70 -10.09 12.52 -5.66
C ARG A 70 -9.71 11.80 -4.37
N SER A 71 -10.68 11.27 -3.66
CA SER A 71 -10.45 10.60 -2.37
C SER A 71 -11.44 9.46 -2.20
N LEU A 72 -10.93 8.29 -1.81
CA LEU A 72 -11.71 7.14 -1.39
C LEU A 72 -11.18 6.64 -0.05
N GLN A 73 -12.12 6.40 0.86
CA GLN A 73 -11.84 5.83 2.17
C GLN A 73 -13.02 4.94 2.56
N GLY A 74 -12.73 3.72 2.98
CA GLY A 74 -13.75 2.78 3.40
C GLY A 74 -14.07 2.91 4.89
N ASP A 75 -15.27 2.49 5.25
CA ASP A 75 -15.69 2.28 6.63
C ASP A 75 -15.91 0.79 6.87
N SER A 76 -15.02 0.17 7.62
CA SER A 76 -15.05 -1.25 7.97
C SER A 76 -15.64 -1.52 9.37
N SER A 77 -16.36 -0.58 9.94
CA SER A 77 -16.92 -0.70 11.30
C SER A 77 -17.76 -1.95 11.49
N LYS A 78 -18.60 -2.31 10.51
CA LYS A 78 -19.41 -3.52 10.53
C LYS A 78 -18.56 -4.79 10.57
N ALA A 79 -17.52 -4.89 9.74
CA ALA A 79 -16.60 -6.03 9.73
C ALA A 79 -15.82 -6.14 11.05
N ARG A 80 -15.40 -5.03 11.60
CA ARG A 80 -14.73 -4.99 12.92
C ARG A 80 -15.65 -5.49 14.03
N LYS A 81 -16.88 -5.04 14.04
CA LYS A 81 -17.87 -5.36 15.08
C LYS A 81 -18.37 -6.79 14.99
N LEU A 82 -18.76 -7.25 13.78
CA LEU A 82 -19.44 -8.53 13.60
C LEU A 82 -18.47 -9.68 13.31
N LEU A 83 -17.37 -9.45 12.61
CA LEU A 83 -16.37 -10.46 12.27
C LEU A 83 -15.15 -10.41 13.17
N ASN A 84 -15.00 -9.39 14.00
CA ASN A 84 -13.75 -9.11 14.71
C ASN A 84 -12.54 -9.00 13.76
N TRP A 85 -12.79 -8.58 12.51
CA TRP A 85 -11.76 -8.36 11.51
C TRP A 85 -11.16 -6.97 11.68
N LYS A 86 -9.86 -6.88 11.60
CA LYS A 86 -9.12 -5.62 11.53
C LYS A 86 -7.89 -5.79 10.66
N PRO A 87 -7.47 -4.75 9.92
CA PRO A 87 -6.21 -4.81 9.19
C PRO A 87 -5.03 -4.87 10.17
N GLU A 88 -4.09 -5.76 9.89
CA GLU A 88 -2.84 -5.95 10.65
C GLU A 88 -1.68 -5.16 10.04
N TYR A 89 -1.81 -4.79 8.75
CA TYR A 89 -0.80 -4.03 8.01
C TYR A 89 -1.24 -2.57 7.86
N ASP A 90 -0.41 -1.66 8.35
CA ASP A 90 -0.51 -0.25 8.00
C ASP A 90 0.22 0.06 6.68
N LEU A 91 0.26 1.32 6.26
CA LEU A 91 0.92 1.71 5.01
C LEU A 91 2.43 1.45 5.04
N ASP A 92 3.08 1.62 6.19
CA ASP A 92 4.52 1.37 6.31
C ASP A 92 4.85 -0.11 6.16
N ALA A 93 4.08 -0.98 6.83
CA ALA A 93 4.21 -2.43 6.71
C ALA A 93 3.93 -2.92 5.28
N LEU A 94 2.90 -2.36 4.63
CA LEU A 94 2.58 -2.66 3.22
C LEU A 94 3.75 -2.29 2.29
N CYS A 95 4.26 -1.06 2.38
CA CYS A 95 5.38 -0.60 1.56
C CYS A 95 6.63 -1.46 1.77
N ASN A 96 6.92 -1.80 3.02
CA ASN A 96 8.07 -2.61 3.36
C ASN A 96 7.94 -4.05 2.80
N ASP A 97 6.80 -4.69 2.99
CA ASP A 97 6.56 -6.06 2.51
C ASP A 97 6.65 -6.14 0.98
N MET A 98 6.03 -5.19 0.28
CA MET A 98 6.09 -5.12 -1.19
C MET A 98 7.52 -4.90 -1.69
N LEU A 99 8.24 -3.93 -1.11
CA LEU A 99 9.62 -3.65 -1.51
C LEU A 99 10.53 -4.85 -1.29
N LEU A 100 10.46 -5.51 -0.13
CA LEU A 100 11.27 -6.68 0.17
C LEU A 100 10.99 -7.83 -0.80
N ASN A 101 9.73 -8.05 -1.14
CA ASN A 101 9.35 -9.06 -2.13
C ASN A 101 9.93 -8.75 -3.52
N ASP A 102 9.81 -7.49 -3.96
CA ASP A 102 10.35 -7.09 -5.27
C ASP A 102 11.88 -7.20 -5.32
N LEU A 103 12.57 -6.79 -4.27
CA LEU A 103 14.02 -6.98 -4.15
C LEU A 103 14.42 -8.45 -4.23
N LYS A 104 13.67 -9.33 -3.57
CA LYS A 104 13.88 -10.78 -3.62
C LYS A 104 13.73 -11.33 -5.04
N LEU A 105 12.76 -10.84 -5.82
CA LEU A 105 12.57 -11.23 -7.22
C LEU A 105 13.79 -10.87 -8.08
N TYR A 106 14.51 -9.82 -7.73
CA TYR A 106 15.77 -9.42 -8.37
C TYR A 106 17.02 -10.03 -7.72
N GLY A 107 16.85 -11.00 -6.81
CA GLY A 107 17.95 -11.65 -6.10
C GLY A 107 18.74 -10.72 -5.16
N MET A 108 18.08 -9.70 -4.63
CA MET A 108 18.72 -8.62 -3.87
C MET A 108 18.17 -8.56 -2.43
N THR A 109 19.08 -8.36 -1.47
CA THR A 109 18.70 -8.03 -0.08
C THR A 109 18.50 -6.53 0.08
N LEU A 110 17.80 -6.13 1.16
CA LEU A 110 17.61 -4.72 1.49
C LEU A 110 18.98 -3.99 1.69
N GLU A 111 19.93 -4.64 2.33
CA GLU A 111 21.27 -4.07 2.54
C GLU A 111 22.01 -3.83 1.22
N GLN A 112 21.95 -4.79 0.29
CA GLN A 112 22.51 -4.64 -1.05
C GLN A 112 21.87 -3.50 -1.81
N ALA A 113 20.53 -3.39 -1.76
CA ALA A 113 19.78 -2.31 -2.37
C ALA A 113 20.16 -0.94 -1.81
N LYS A 114 20.31 -0.81 -0.49
CA LYS A 114 20.75 0.43 0.17
C LYS A 114 22.17 0.83 -0.22
N LYS A 115 23.09 -0.13 -0.38
CA LYS A 115 24.44 0.15 -0.88
C LYS A 115 24.43 0.72 -2.29
N ILE A 116 23.63 0.15 -3.19
CA ILE A 116 23.46 0.65 -4.56
C ILE A 116 22.82 2.04 -4.54
N ALA A 117 21.77 2.24 -3.74
CA ALA A 117 21.10 3.52 -3.57
C ALA A 117 22.06 4.62 -3.11
N LYS A 118 22.94 4.31 -2.17
CA LYS A 118 23.96 5.24 -1.68
C LYS A 118 24.94 5.68 -2.77
N LYS A 119 25.30 4.80 -3.69
CA LYS A 119 26.13 5.15 -4.86
C LYS A 119 25.38 6.06 -5.84
N LEU A 120 24.08 5.85 -6.05
CA LEU A 120 23.23 6.68 -6.91
C LEU A 120 23.01 8.08 -6.33
N SER A 121 22.93 8.22 -5.02
CA SER A 121 22.76 9.52 -4.34
C SER A 121 23.98 10.41 -4.38
N LYS A 122 25.17 9.86 -4.68
CA LYS A 122 26.46 10.61 -4.78
C LYS A 122 26.70 11.19 -6.17
N LYS A 123 25.86 10.87 -7.15
CA LYS A 123 25.90 11.42 -8.52
C LYS A 123 24.91 12.56 -8.67
#